data_4f8cde7cc300a4b838b167dd3ec9f90b
#
_entry.id   4f8cde7cc300a4b838b167dd3ec9f90b
#
_cell.length_a   1.000
_cell.length_b   1.000
_cell.length_c   1.000
_cell.angle_alpha   90.00
_cell.angle_beta   90.00
_cell.angle_gamma   90.00
#
_symmetry.space_group_name_H-M   'P 1'
#
loop_
_entity.id
_entity.type
_entity.pdbx_description
1 polymer ?
#
loop_
_entity_poly.entity_id
_entity_poly.type
_entity_poly.pdbx_seq_one_letter_code
_entity_poly.pdbx_strand_id
1 'polypeptide(L)'
;YLNCRIFSPASPVKAPSTDAIDIDVCSDILVKNCYLEVNDDSVVLKGGKGPWADTAPENGVNERILVEDCVYGFCHGCLTCGSESVHNKNILLRRIKVGSGSNLLWLKMRPDTPQHYEYITLENIEGNITNFININPWTQFFDLKDRKDIPLSYADHVTMKNCKCECETY
;
A
#
# COMPACT_ATOMS: atom_id res chain seq x y z
N TYR A 1 -13.44 -9.14 -1.45
CA TYR A 1 -14.27 -7.92 -1.56
C TYR A 1 -14.80 -7.82 -3.00
N LEU A 2 -16.10 -7.92 -3.15
CA LEU A 2 -16.74 -7.85 -4.49
C LEU A 2 -17.87 -6.82 -4.46
N ASN A 3 -17.86 -5.88 -5.44
CA ASN A 3 -18.93 -4.89 -5.63
C ASN A 3 -19.18 -4.02 -4.38
N CYS A 4 -18.15 -3.73 -3.59
CA CYS A 4 -18.25 -2.95 -2.39
C CYS A 4 -18.12 -1.45 -2.68
N ARG A 5 -18.78 -0.63 -1.85
CA ARG A 5 -18.53 0.79 -1.79
C ARG A 5 -18.05 1.13 -0.38
N ILE A 6 -16.81 1.62 -0.28
CA ILE A 6 -16.19 2.02 0.98
C ILE A 6 -15.81 3.48 0.84
N PHE A 7 -16.35 4.32 1.72
CA PHE A 7 -16.02 5.73 1.68
C PHE A 7 -16.01 6.35 3.08
N SER A 8 -15.15 7.35 3.24
CA SER A 8 -15.06 8.18 4.44
C SER A 8 -15.36 9.63 4.05
N PRO A 9 -16.42 10.25 4.58
CA PRO A 9 -16.78 11.60 4.18
C PRO A 9 -15.74 12.63 4.63
N ALA A 10 -15.48 13.61 3.78
CA ALA A 10 -14.62 14.74 4.11
C ALA A 10 -15.36 15.87 4.82
N SER A 11 -16.69 15.84 4.87
CA SER A 11 -17.54 16.87 5.44
C SER A 11 -18.65 16.26 6.31
N PRO A 12 -19.09 16.88 7.40
CA PRO A 12 -18.63 18.18 7.93
C PRO A 12 -17.28 18.14 8.62
N VAL A 13 -16.80 16.94 9.01
CA VAL A 13 -15.49 16.75 9.63
C VAL A 13 -14.77 15.62 8.92
N LYS A 14 -13.59 15.92 8.40
CA LYS A 14 -12.72 14.92 7.80
C LYS A 14 -12.14 14.02 8.89
N ALA A 15 -12.48 12.73 8.88
CA ALA A 15 -11.84 11.75 9.75
C ALA A 15 -10.42 11.45 9.24
N PRO A 16 -9.39 11.50 10.09
CA PRO A 16 -8.04 11.08 9.71
C PRO A 16 -7.90 9.56 9.68
N SER A 17 -6.85 9.07 9.03
CA SER A 17 -6.41 7.66 9.08
C SER A 17 -7.57 6.67 8.81
N THR A 18 -8.27 6.88 7.71
CA THR A 18 -9.38 6.03 7.28
C THR A 18 -8.96 5.25 6.04
N ASP A 19 -8.20 4.20 6.23
CA ASP A 19 -7.87 3.24 5.16
C ASP A 19 -9.14 2.51 4.70
N ALA A 20 -9.25 2.18 3.42
CA ALA A 20 -10.43 1.47 2.94
C ALA A 20 -10.31 -0.05 3.16
N ILE A 21 -9.18 -0.62 2.83
CA ILE A 21 -8.93 -2.06 2.97
C ILE A 21 -7.51 -2.27 3.50
N ASP A 22 -7.41 -2.70 4.75
CA ASP A 22 -6.17 -3.21 5.33
C ASP A 22 -6.08 -4.72 5.11
N ILE A 23 -4.98 -5.17 4.53
CA ILE A 23 -4.67 -6.59 4.32
C ILE A 23 -3.47 -6.91 5.21
N ASP A 24 -3.68 -7.74 6.22
CA ASP A 24 -2.70 -8.05 7.24
C ASP A 24 -2.46 -9.56 7.29
N VAL A 25 -1.27 -9.97 6.87
CA VAL A 25 -0.81 -11.38 6.82
C VAL A 25 -1.84 -12.29 6.14
N CYS A 26 -2.27 -11.91 4.94
CA CYS A 26 -3.29 -12.62 4.19
C CYS A 26 -2.79 -13.13 2.85
N SER A 27 -3.40 -14.21 2.37
CA SER A 27 -3.14 -14.79 1.05
C SER A 27 -4.44 -14.95 0.25
N ASP A 28 -4.31 -14.95 -1.08
CA ASP A 28 -5.42 -15.23 -1.99
C ASP A 28 -6.59 -14.24 -1.88
N ILE A 29 -6.27 -12.94 -1.80
CA ILE A 29 -7.26 -11.87 -1.69
C ILE A 29 -7.65 -11.34 -3.06
N LEU A 30 -8.94 -11.24 -3.31
CA LEU A 30 -9.51 -10.55 -4.47
C LEU A 30 -10.31 -9.33 -4.02
N VAL A 31 -9.95 -8.17 -4.57
CA VAL A 31 -10.74 -6.92 -4.50
C VAL A 31 -11.18 -6.58 -5.92
N LYS A 32 -12.48 -6.59 -6.19
CA LYS A 32 -12.98 -6.40 -7.56
C LYS A 32 -14.28 -5.59 -7.62
N ASN A 33 -14.37 -4.72 -8.62
CA ASN A 33 -15.54 -3.87 -8.89
C ASN A 33 -15.91 -3.00 -7.68
N CYS A 34 -14.93 -2.51 -6.93
CA CYS A 34 -15.16 -1.70 -5.74
C CYS A 34 -15.00 -0.21 -6.04
N TYR A 35 -15.76 0.60 -5.31
CA TYR A 35 -15.56 2.05 -5.22
C TYR A 35 -14.96 2.38 -3.86
N LEU A 36 -13.77 2.97 -3.87
CA LEU A 36 -13.04 3.36 -2.65
C LEU A 36 -12.79 4.87 -2.66
N GLU A 37 -13.22 5.56 -1.60
CA GLU A 37 -12.98 7.00 -1.44
C GLU A 37 -12.78 7.29 0.05
N VAL A 38 -11.53 7.48 0.44
CA VAL A 38 -11.14 7.53 1.85
C VAL A 38 -10.11 8.62 2.11
N ASN A 39 -9.95 8.98 3.37
CA ASN A 39 -9.01 10.05 3.75
C ASN A 39 -7.61 9.54 4.08
N ASP A 40 -7.32 8.28 3.80
CA ASP A 40 -6.00 7.65 3.88
C ASP A 40 -5.81 6.66 2.72
N ASP A 41 -5.22 5.48 2.91
CA ASP A 41 -4.87 4.57 1.84
C ASP A 41 -6.07 3.76 1.32
N SER A 42 -6.17 3.51 0.00
CA SER A 42 -7.24 2.69 -0.57
C SER A 42 -7.04 1.20 -0.30
N VAL A 43 -5.89 0.67 -0.64
CA VAL A 43 -5.50 -0.70 -0.31
C VAL A 43 -4.12 -0.65 0.29
N VAL A 44 -4.00 -1.13 1.51
CA VAL A 44 -2.74 -1.13 2.24
C VAL A 44 -2.40 -2.51 2.79
N LEU A 45 -1.13 -2.88 2.66
CA LEU A 45 -0.61 -4.17 3.08
C LEU A 45 0.16 -3.98 4.39
N LYS A 46 -0.27 -4.68 5.42
CA LYS A 46 0.27 -4.65 6.79
C LYS A 46 0.92 -5.99 7.13
N GLY A 47 1.38 -6.21 8.36
CA GLY A 47 1.93 -7.49 8.80
C GLY A 47 3.17 -7.37 9.68
N GLY A 48 3.16 -6.42 10.62
CA GLY A 48 4.17 -6.29 11.65
C GLY A 48 5.17 -5.16 11.48
N LYS A 49 5.78 -4.77 12.58
CA LYS A 49 6.79 -3.71 12.64
C LYS A 49 7.80 -3.93 13.76
N GLY A 50 8.87 -3.17 13.68
CA GLY A 50 9.93 -3.12 14.68
C GLY A 50 11.07 -4.07 14.38
N PRO A 51 12.16 -3.96 15.15
CA PRO A 51 13.43 -4.61 14.82
C PRO A 51 13.40 -6.14 14.89
N TRP A 52 12.42 -6.72 15.58
CA TRP A 52 12.25 -8.16 15.74
C TRP A 52 11.08 -8.72 14.91
N ALA A 53 10.56 -7.90 13.96
CA ALA A 53 9.38 -8.28 13.18
C ALA A 53 9.60 -9.50 12.27
N ASP A 54 10.82 -9.74 11.83
CA ASP A 54 11.23 -10.90 11.02
C ASP A 54 11.29 -12.22 11.80
N THR A 55 11.27 -12.16 13.12
CA THR A 55 11.32 -13.35 14.00
C THR A 55 10.04 -13.57 14.79
N ALA A 56 9.10 -12.64 14.73
CA ALA A 56 7.83 -12.73 15.42
C ALA A 56 6.88 -13.69 14.67
N PRO A 57 6.40 -14.75 15.30
CA PRO A 57 5.62 -15.80 14.61
C PRO A 57 4.26 -15.34 14.11
N GLU A 58 3.71 -14.26 14.66
CA GLU A 58 2.47 -13.63 14.23
C GLU A 58 2.61 -12.83 12.96
N ASN A 59 3.82 -12.42 12.59
CA ASN A 59 4.09 -11.71 11.36
C ASN A 59 4.26 -12.69 10.19
N GLY A 60 3.90 -12.26 8.99
CA GLY A 60 3.96 -13.14 7.86
C GLY A 60 3.95 -12.40 6.53
N VAL A 61 3.55 -13.12 5.50
CA VAL A 61 3.53 -12.64 4.13
C VAL A 61 2.12 -12.29 3.70
N ASN A 62 1.96 -11.13 3.06
CA ASN A 62 0.81 -10.89 2.21
C ASN A 62 1.16 -11.36 0.81
N GLU A 63 0.44 -12.33 0.28
CA GLU A 63 0.76 -12.83 -1.05
C GLU A 63 -0.47 -13.20 -1.90
N ARG A 64 -0.28 -13.17 -3.21
CA ARG A 64 -1.34 -13.44 -4.20
C ARG A 64 -2.56 -12.54 -4.00
N ILE A 65 -2.30 -11.21 -3.99
CA ILE A 65 -3.32 -10.19 -3.85
C ILE A 65 -3.65 -9.64 -5.24
N LEU A 66 -4.91 -9.70 -5.62
CA LEU A 66 -5.41 -9.13 -6.86
C LEU A 66 -6.43 -8.04 -6.56
N VAL A 67 -6.16 -6.84 -7.04
CA VAL A 67 -7.08 -5.71 -7.02
C VAL A 67 -7.38 -5.30 -8.46
N GLU A 68 -8.64 -5.39 -8.88
CA GLU A 68 -8.99 -5.13 -10.26
C GLU A 68 -10.35 -4.47 -10.47
N ASP A 69 -10.48 -3.75 -11.59
CA ASP A 69 -11.75 -3.17 -12.03
C ASP A 69 -12.36 -2.20 -11.00
N CYS A 70 -11.52 -1.48 -10.24
CA CYS A 70 -11.97 -0.59 -9.18
C CYS A 70 -11.91 0.88 -9.58
N VAL A 71 -12.68 1.69 -8.87
CA VAL A 71 -12.67 3.14 -8.97
C VAL A 71 -12.30 3.74 -7.62
N TYR A 72 -11.27 4.57 -7.60
CA TYR A 72 -10.85 5.32 -6.41
C TYR A 72 -11.26 6.78 -6.57
N GLY A 73 -12.06 7.29 -5.64
CA GLY A 73 -12.44 8.71 -5.62
C GLY A 73 -11.26 9.57 -5.18
N PHE A 74 -10.91 9.48 -3.91
CA PHE A 74 -9.71 10.07 -3.33
C PHE A 74 -9.00 9.05 -2.42
N CYS A 75 -7.67 9.14 -2.35
CA CYS A 75 -6.85 8.40 -1.39
C CYS A 75 -5.45 9.00 -1.22
N HIS A 76 -4.76 8.66 -0.12
CA HIS A 76 -3.35 8.97 0.03
C HIS A 76 -2.47 8.01 -0.77
N GLY A 77 -2.71 6.71 -0.68
CA GLY A 77 -2.05 5.68 -1.49
C GLY A 77 -3.06 4.83 -2.23
N CYS A 78 -2.87 4.63 -3.54
CA CYS A 78 -3.69 3.70 -4.30
C CYS A 78 -3.35 2.25 -3.93
N LEU A 79 -2.06 1.95 -3.88
CA LEU A 79 -1.49 0.73 -3.29
C LEU A 79 -0.35 1.15 -2.36
N THR A 80 -0.49 0.82 -1.08
CA THR A 80 0.51 1.11 -0.06
C THR A 80 1.06 -0.17 0.55
N CYS A 81 2.39 -0.29 0.62
CA CYS A 81 3.07 -1.34 1.38
C CYS A 81 3.62 -0.72 2.67
N GLY A 82 3.11 -1.17 3.79
CA GLY A 82 3.53 -0.69 5.10
C GLY A 82 2.69 0.47 5.67
N SER A 83 3.24 1.22 6.59
CA SER A 83 4.59 1.11 7.17
C SER A 83 4.81 -0.17 8.01
N GLU A 84 3.76 -0.68 8.64
CA GLU A 84 3.77 -1.89 9.47
C GLU A 84 3.58 -3.13 8.60
N SER A 85 4.58 -3.50 7.80
CA SER A 85 4.54 -4.70 6.96
C SER A 85 5.93 -5.28 6.81
N VAL A 86 6.06 -6.58 6.98
CA VAL A 86 7.35 -7.27 6.86
C VAL A 86 7.55 -7.79 5.43
N HIS A 87 6.56 -8.47 4.87
CA HIS A 87 6.73 -9.09 3.56
C HIS A 87 5.45 -9.00 2.71
N ASN A 88 5.58 -8.46 1.51
CA ASN A 88 4.51 -8.42 0.51
C ASN A 88 5.01 -9.00 -0.82
N LYS A 89 4.25 -9.95 -1.38
CA LYS A 89 4.68 -10.72 -2.55
C LYS A 89 3.54 -11.05 -3.52
N ASN A 90 3.83 -10.99 -4.82
CA ASN A 90 2.85 -11.31 -5.86
C ASN A 90 1.57 -10.47 -5.77
N ILE A 91 1.74 -9.17 -5.85
CA ILE A 91 0.65 -8.19 -5.76
C ILE A 91 0.35 -7.64 -7.15
N LEU A 92 -0.91 -7.70 -7.57
CA LEU A 92 -1.35 -7.16 -8.86
C LEU A 92 -2.49 -6.18 -8.66
N LEU A 93 -2.24 -4.91 -9.03
CA LEU A 93 -3.25 -3.86 -9.12
C LEU A 93 -3.49 -3.54 -10.58
N ARG A 94 -4.71 -3.71 -11.10
CA ARG A 94 -4.98 -3.50 -12.52
C ARG A 94 -6.35 -2.94 -12.86
N ARG A 95 -6.42 -2.20 -13.95
CA ARG A 95 -7.65 -1.59 -14.48
C ARG A 95 -8.35 -0.73 -13.42
N ILE A 96 -7.58 0.23 -12.89
CA ILE A 96 -8.05 1.15 -11.85
C ILE A 96 -8.22 2.54 -12.46
N LYS A 97 -9.32 3.20 -12.09
CA LYS A 97 -9.54 4.61 -12.36
C LYS A 97 -9.39 5.40 -11.07
N VAL A 98 -8.54 6.41 -11.07
CA VAL A 98 -8.27 7.23 -9.90
C VAL A 98 -8.76 8.66 -10.16
N GLY A 99 -9.71 9.12 -9.36
CA GLY A 99 -10.18 10.51 -9.41
C GLY A 99 -9.09 11.47 -8.95
N SER A 100 -8.55 11.23 -7.74
CA SER A 100 -7.37 11.92 -7.23
C SER A 100 -6.67 11.10 -6.16
N GLY A 101 -5.35 11.22 -6.07
CA GLY A 101 -4.57 10.51 -5.05
C GLY A 101 -3.22 11.17 -4.81
N SER A 102 -2.64 10.90 -3.65
CA SER A 102 -1.29 11.39 -3.37
C SER A 102 -0.22 10.49 -3.98
N ASN A 103 -0.36 9.17 -3.88
CA ASN A 103 0.65 8.23 -4.37
C ASN A 103 -0.01 7.07 -5.13
N LEU A 104 0.48 6.75 -6.33
CA LEU A 104 0.01 5.58 -7.06
C LEU A 104 0.55 4.30 -6.42
N LEU A 105 1.86 4.24 -6.18
CA LEU A 105 2.51 3.21 -5.38
C LEU A 105 3.28 3.86 -4.25
N TRP A 106 3.00 3.46 -3.02
CA TRP A 106 3.69 3.95 -1.84
C TRP A 106 4.35 2.81 -1.09
N LEU A 107 5.68 2.83 -1.05
CA LEU A 107 6.49 1.88 -0.30
C LEU A 107 7.05 2.58 0.95
N LYS A 108 6.38 2.39 2.08
CA LYS A 108 6.75 2.99 3.37
C LYS A 108 7.84 2.14 4.03
N MET A 109 9.10 2.41 3.71
CA MET A 109 10.26 1.64 4.18
C MET A 109 10.71 2.12 5.55
N ARG A 110 10.57 1.28 6.58
CA ARG A 110 10.96 1.61 7.96
C ARG A 110 12.42 1.25 8.22
N PRO A 111 13.24 2.17 8.74
CA PRO A 111 14.63 1.86 9.09
C PRO A 111 14.79 1.01 10.36
N ASP A 112 13.72 0.75 11.11
CA ASP A 112 13.70 -0.12 12.28
C ASP A 112 13.05 -1.48 12.05
N THR A 113 12.64 -1.80 10.82
CA THR A 113 11.91 -3.02 10.51
C THR A 113 12.52 -3.67 9.27
N PRO A 114 12.92 -4.94 9.33
CA PRO A 114 13.30 -5.68 8.13
C PRO A 114 12.09 -5.88 7.24
N GLN A 115 12.12 -5.34 6.02
CA GLN A 115 10.99 -5.37 5.10
C GLN A 115 11.43 -5.89 3.74
N HIS A 116 10.58 -6.70 3.10
CA HIS A 116 10.75 -7.14 1.73
C HIS A 116 9.46 -7.01 0.94
N TYR A 117 9.49 -6.21 -0.13
CA TYR A 117 8.36 -6.00 -1.03
C TYR A 117 8.74 -6.43 -2.43
N GLU A 118 8.13 -7.52 -2.94
CA GLU A 118 8.57 -8.14 -4.19
C GLU A 118 7.41 -8.53 -5.12
N TYR A 119 7.70 -8.56 -6.42
CA TYR A 119 6.74 -8.94 -7.46
C TYR A 119 5.45 -8.13 -7.40
N ILE A 120 5.59 -6.80 -7.37
CA ILE A 120 4.47 -5.86 -7.37
C ILE A 120 4.24 -5.34 -8.78
N THR A 121 3.04 -5.56 -9.32
CA THR A 121 2.69 -5.11 -10.66
C THR A 121 1.48 -4.17 -10.61
N LEU A 122 1.64 -3.01 -11.25
CA LEU A 122 0.57 -2.05 -11.50
C LEU A 122 0.37 -1.96 -13.01
N GLU A 123 -0.85 -2.22 -13.50
CA GLU A 123 -1.12 -2.18 -14.94
C GLU A 123 -2.47 -1.58 -15.32
N ASN A 124 -2.51 -0.84 -16.43
CA ASN A 124 -3.72 -0.26 -16.98
C ASN A 124 -4.43 0.65 -15.96
N ILE A 125 -3.71 1.62 -15.42
CA ILE A 125 -4.21 2.57 -14.43
C ILE A 125 -4.24 3.96 -15.03
N GLU A 126 -5.31 4.70 -14.80
CA GLU A 126 -5.45 6.08 -15.26
C GLU A 126 -6.01 6.99 -14.16
N GLY A 127 -5.59 8.25 -14.12
CA GLY A 127 -6.11 9.23 -13.17
C GLY A 127 -5.16 10.35 -12.80
N ASN A 128 -5.47 11.03 -11.70
CA ASN A 128 -4.71 12.18 -11.20
C ASN A 128 -3.98 11.79 -9.91
N ILE A 129 -2.67 11.94 -9.89
CA ILE A 129 -1.81 11.48 -8.80
C ILE A 129 -0.72 12.52 -8.55
N THR A 130 -0.44 12.84 -7.28
CA THR A 130 0.67 13.73 -6.97
C THR A 130 2.03 13.08 -7.24
N ASN A 131 2.24 11.85 -6.73
CA ASN A 131 3.48 11.10 -6.90
C ASN A 131 3.21 9.77 -7.59
N PHE A 132 3.93 9.47 -8.68
CA PHE A 132 3.77 8.21 -9.39
C PHE A 132 4.30 7.03 -8.59
N ILE A 133 5.51 7.16 -8.06
CA ILE A 133 6.10 6.22 -7.07
C ILE A 133 6.64 7.05 -5.92
N ASN A 134 6.36 6.61 -4.71
CA ASN A 134 6.91 7.20 -3.50
C ASN A 134 7.60 6.11 -2.67
N ILE A 135 8.92 6.23 -2.52
CA ILE A 135 9.76 5.32 -1.73
C ILE A 135 10.55 6.19 -0.76
N ASN A 136 10.02 6.36 0.44
CA ASN A 136 10.65 7.20 1.46
C ASN A 136 10.89 6.43 2.75
N PRO A 137 11.97 6.71 3.47
CA PRO A 137 12.14 6.23 4.83
C PRO A 137 10.97 6.67 5.70
N TRP A 138 10.30 5.72 6.35
CA TRP A 138 9.19 6.01 7.26
C TRP A 138 9.68 5.93 8.70
N THR A 139 9.91 7.08 9.31
CA THR A 139 10.54 7.20 10.63
C THR A 139 9.58 7.46 11.78
N GLN A 140 8.27 7.47 11.52
CA GLN A 140 7.27 7.66 12.55
C GLN A 140 7.33 6.51 13.56
N PHE A 141 7.48 6.84 14.84
CA PHE A 141 7.61 5.86 15.93
C PHE A 141 8.79 4.89 15.75
N PHE A 142 9.91 5.40 15.23
CA PHE A 142 11.15 4.64 15.07
C PHE A 142 11.72 4.21 16.42
N ASP A 143 11.99 2.89 16.57
CA ASP A 143 12.61 2.34 17.77
C ASP A 143 13.36 1.04 17.46
N LEU A 144 14.68 1.05 17.58
CA LEU A 144 15.54 -0.12 17.34
C LEU A 144 15.51 -1.14 18.47
N LYS A 145 15.02 -0.80 19.67
CA LYS A 145 14.97 -1.70 20.83
C LYS A 145 16.29 -2.46 21.06
N ASP A 146 17.39 -1.76 20.95
CA ASP A 146 18.77 -2.28 21.11
C ASP A 146 19.23 -3.31 20.04
N ARG A 147 18.42 -3.63 19.03
CA ARG A 147 18.87 -4.47 17.92
C ARG A 147 19.89 -3.71 17.07
N LYS A 148 21.05 -4.33 16.80
CA LYS A 148 22.16 -3.71 16.06
C LYS A 148 22.34 -4.27 14.65
N ASP A 149 21.77 -5.43 14.40
CA ASP A 149 21.94 -6.23 13.18
C ASP A 149 20.68 -6.30 12.33
N ILE A 150 19.92 -5.23 12.27
CA ILE A 150 18.70 -5.17 11.45
C ILE A 150 19.08 -5.34 9.98
N PRO A 151 18.53 -6.33 9.27
CA PRO A 151 18.78 -6.48 7.84
C PRO A 151 18.21 -5.28 7.08
N LEU A 152 18.83 -4.98 5.96
CA LEU A 152 18.34 -3.92 5.07
C LEU A 152 16.95 -4.28 4.55
N SER A 153 16.09 -3.30 4.54
CA SER A 153 14.80 -3.40 3.85
C SER A 153 14.99 -3.14 2.36
N TYR A 154 14.27 -3.88 1.52
CA TYR A 154 14.38 -3.74 0.08
C TYR A 154 13.06 -4.00 -0.63
N ALA A 155 12.97 -3.47 -1.84
CA ALA A 155 11.89 -3.77 -2.78
C ALA A 155 12.49 -4.15 -4.12
N ASP A 156 11.95 -5.18 -4.76
CA ASP A 156 12.40 -5.64 -6.06
C ASP A 156 11.24 -6.10 -6.96
N HIS A 157 11.54 -6.35 -8.23
CA HIS A 157 10.55 -6.81 -9.22
C HIS A 157 9.27 -5.95 -9.24
N VAL A 158 9.43 -4.62 -9.13
CA VAL A 158 8.33 -3.67 -9.27
C VAL A 158 8.11 -3.36 -10.75
N THR A 159 6.92 -3.62 -11.25
CA THR A 159 6.55 -3.42 -12.65
C THR A 159 5.38 -2.45 -12.78
N MET A 160 5.54 -1.44 -13.64
CA MET A 160 4.46 -0.56 -14.04
C MET A 160 4.24 -0.64 -15.54
N LYS A 161 3.00 -0.90 -15.97
CA LYS A 161 2.67 -1.08 -17.38
C LYS A 161 1.38 -0.37 -17.73
N ASN A 162 1.42 0.47 -18.77
CA ASN A 162 0.26 1.23 -19.25
C ASN A 162 -0.41 2.06 -18.14
N CYS A 163 0.38 2.65 -17.24
CA CYS A 163 -0.11 3.59 -16.24
C CYS A 163 -0.04 5.02 -16.83
N LYS A 164 -1.18 5.71 -16.88
CA LYS A 164 -1.31 7.05 -17.45
C LYS A 164 -1.91 7.97 -16.39
N CYS A 165 -1.06 8.60 -15.62
CA CYS A 165 -1.49 9.51 -14.56
C CYS A 165 -0.94 10.92 -14.81
N GLU A 166 -1.76 11.93 -14.58
CA GLU A 166 -1.26 13.28 -14.42
C GLU A 166 -0.58 13.36 -13.06
N CYS A 167 0.72 13.66 -13.06
CA CYS A 167 1.56 13.64 -11.86
C CYS A 167 2.23 14.99 -11.65
N GLU A 168 2.37 15.40 -10.39
CA GLU A 168 3.20 16.55 -10.02
C GLU A 168 4.68 16.12 -9.89
N THR A 169 4.94 14.89 -9.49
CA THR A 169 6.28 14.31 -9.36
C THR A 169 6.32 12.87 -9.86
N TYR A 170 7.50 12.44 -10.32
CA TYR A 170 7.76 11.10 -10.85
C TYR A 170 8.60 10.28 -9.90
#